data_f48c541049b0b33dd9c9f20c86201e21
#
_entry.id   f48c541049b0b33dd9c9f20c86201e21
#
_cell.length_a   1.000
_cell.length_b   1.000
_cell.length_c   1.000
_cell.angle_alpha   90.00
_cell.angle_beta   90.00
_cell.angle_gamma   90.00
#
_symmetry.space_group_name_H-M   'P 1'
#
loop_
_entity.id
_entity.type
_entity.pdbx_description
1 polymer ?
#
loop_
_entity_poly.entity_id
_entity_poly.type
_entity_poly.pdbx_seq_one_letter_code
_entity_poly.pdbx_strand_id
1 'polypeptide(L)'
;PPPCTGSCCKAGRAMKRAKGLRLAALALGGAVLLSGCVTRTEPSVSTQIFVMDTIMSLELWEGGSQEQLNQAVEQLYQWEDLWSATDEDSEIWAADHSGGEWVTLSGDTVDLLSQALDLCRLTGGALDLTAYSAVKAWGFTTGEYRVPGEEELAALADGIDHTQVELDRDACRVRLPAGMELDLGAVAKGYAGARLAEQLREQGVTSALLNLGGNVQTVGGKPDGSPWSVGVQDPASEQVDNLLAIQVVDQAVVTSGSYQRYFQQDGQTYWHILDPETAAPARTGLASVTVVGPDGTVCDGLATALFVLGEEAGIELWRAHPELGVQVIWVREDGSVALTEGLEENYQVNPQHRGLDMTVVEA
;
A
#
# COMPACT_ATOMS: atom_id res chain seq x y z
N PRO A 1 33.75 52.73 -16.60
CA PRO A 1 35.19 52.97 -16.55
C PRO A 1 35.75 52.67 -15.16
N PRO A 2 36.94 52.17 -15.18
CA PRO A 2 37.70 51.73 -14.01
C PRO A 2 38.78 52.80 -13.69
N PRO A 3 39.91 52.54 -13.07
CA PRO A 3 40.41 51.56 -12.09
C PRO A 3 41.24 52.23 -10.97
N CYS A 4 42.02 51.49 -10.15
CA CYS A 4 43.41 51.78 -9.72
C CYS A 4 43.71 50.90 -8.50
N THR A 5 44.60 49.92 -8.55
CA THR A 5 46.06 49.90 -8.54
C THR A 5 46.73 50.35 -7.23
N GLY A 6 47.66 49.51 -6.78
CA GLY A 6 48.80 49.89 -5.94
C GLY A 6 48.98 48.93 -4.78
N SER A 7 49.79 47.93 -4.77
CA SER A 7 51.23 47.74 -4.95
C SER A 7 52.05 48.03 -3.67
N CYS A 8 52.85 47.03 -3.32
CA CYS A 8 54.22 47.04 -2.72
C CYS A 8 54.35 47.36 -1.23
N CYS A 9 55.17 46.75 -0.43
CA CYS A 9 56.50 46.12 -0.54
C CYS A 9 56.88 45.43 0.76
N LYS A 10 57.53 44.25 0.63
CA LYS A 10 58.90 43.87 1.11
C LYS A 10 59.30 44.08 2.57
N ALA A 11 59.82 43.17 3.20
CA ALA A 11 61.13 42.56 3.49
C ALA A 11 61.12 42.08 4.94
N GLY A 12 61.63 40.98 5.41
CA GLY A 12 62.82 40.25 5.14
C GLY A 12 63.62 40.04 6.41
N ARG A 13 64.25 38.86 6.60
CA ARG A 13 65.29 38.41 7.50
C ARG A 13 64.83 37.47 8.59
N ALA A 14 65.24 36.25 8.49
CA ALA A 14 66.52 35.53 8.56
C ALA A 14 66.78 34.90 9.90
N MET A 15 66.78 33.58 9.83
CA MET A 15 67.67 32.59 10.46
C MET A 15 68.19 32.80 11.88
N LYS A 16 67.96 31.81 12.76
CA LYS A 16 69.03 31.15 13.50
C LYS A 16 68.68 29.70 13.87
N ARG A 17 69.60 28.82 13.54
CA ARG A 17 69.72 27.39 13.91
C ARG A 17 69.94 27.23 15.40
N ALA A 18 69.36 26.17 16.01
CA ALA A 18 70.00 25.45 17.10
C ALA A 18 69.65 23.97 17.01
N LYS A 19 70.69 23.17 17.07
CA LYS A 19 70.71 21.72 17.03
C LYS A 19 70.32 21.13 18.39
N GLY A 20 69.77 19.92 18.37
CA GLY A 20 69.98 18.98 19.45
C GLY A 20 68.75 18.26 19.94
N LEU A 21 68.50 17.12 19.70
CA LEU A 21 68.79 15.82 20.34
C LEU A 21 67.67 14.80 20.00
N ARG A 22 68.10 13.67 19.57
CA ARG A 22 67.31 12.46 19.28
C ARG A 22 66.69 11.91 20.56
N LEU A 23 65.42 11.52 20.52
CA LEU A 23 64.89 10.39 21.28
C LEU A 23 63.76 9.78 20.48
N ALA A 24 63.96 8.54 20.02
CA ALA A 24 62.97 7.68 19.42
C ALA A 24 61.98 7.22 20.51
N ALA A 25 60.68 7.47 20.30
CA ALA A 25 59.66 6.75 20.99
C ALA A 25 58.71 6.18 19.91
N LEU A 26 58.82 4.90 19.66
CA LEU A 26 57.81 4.12 18.98
C LEU A 26 56.54 4.17 19.83
N ALA A 27 55.53 4.90 19.37
CA ALA A 27 54.18 4.71 19.81
C ALA A 27 53.42 4.08 18.66
N LEU A 28 53.20 2.76 18.74
CA LEU A 28 52.16 2.05 18.00
C LEU A 28 50.81 2.59 18.48
N GLY A 29 50.33 3.61 17.81
CA GLY A 29 48.96 4.03 17.90
C GLY A 29 48.13 3.17 16.95
N GLY A 30 47.56 2.08 17.44
CA GLY A 30 46.51 1.37 16.71
C GLY A 30 45.38 2.35 16.44
N ALA A 31 45.21 2.76 15.18
CA ALA A 31 43.97 3.38 14.71
C ALA A 31 42.90 2.28 14.74
N VAL A 32 42.17 2.21 15.84
CA VAL A 32 40.89 1.55 15.89
C VAL A 32 40.00 2.39 14.98
N LEU A 33 39.79 1.94 13.76
CA LEU A 33 38.70 2.40 12.92
C LEU A 33 37.41 2.00 13.66
N LEU A 34 36.93 2.86 14.52
CA LEU A 34 35.55 2.90 14.94
C LEU A 34 34.76 3.26 13.68
N SER A 35 34.43 2.24 12.90
CA SER A 35 33.29 2.32 11.99
C SER A 35 32.08 2.50 12.90
N GLY A 36 31.83 3.72 13.33
CA GLY A 36 30.57 4.07 13.93
C GLY A 36 29.52 3.75 12.85
N CYS A 37 28.65 2.81 13.13
CA CYS A 37 27.41 2.70 12.40
C CYS A 37 26.73 4.04 12.53
N VAL A 38 26.85 4.91 11.53
CA VAL A 38 26.00 6.08 11.39
C VAL A 38 24.63 5.54 11.09
N THR A 39 23.77 5.46 12.09
CA THR A 39 22.36 5.17 11.88
C THR A 39 21.81 6.24 10.94
N ARG A 40 21.45 5.83 9.75
CA ARG A 40 20.94 6.72 8.73
C ARG A 40 19.56 7.20 9.18
N THR A 41 19.37 8.48 9.31
CA THR A 41 18.13 9.11 9.76
C THR A 41 17.21 9.50 8.60
N GLU A 42 17.71 9.41 7.36
CA GLU A 42 16.99 9.76 6.15
C GLU A 42 17.17 8.65 5.09
N PRO A 43 16.18 8.46 4.18
CA PRO A 43 16.32 7.50 3.10
C PRO A 43 17.50 7.85 2.19
N SER A 44 18.05 6.83 1.52
CA SER A 44 19.09 7.02 0.51
C SER A 44 18.57 7.86 -0.64
N VAL A 45 17.36 7.53 -1.08
CA VAL A 45 16.61 8.20 -2.12
C VAL A 45 15.12 8.06 -1.80
N SER A 46 14.33 9.06 -2.14
CA SER A 46 12.88 9.02 -1.98
C SER A 46 12.19 9.88 -3.04
N THR A 47 10.93 9.58 -3.28
CA THR A 47 10.06 10.38 -4.16
C THR A 47 8.60 10.30 -3.72
N GLN A 48 7.82 11.27 -4.17
CA GLN A 48 6.37 11.22 -4.15
C GLN A 48 5.85 11.42 -5.56
N ILE A 49 4.87 10.61 -5.94
CA ILE A 49 4.23 10.66 -7.25
C ILE A 49 2.72 10.58 -7.09
N PHE A 50 1.99 11.01 -8.11
CA PHE A 50 0.55 10.79 -8.20
C PHE A 50 0.30 9.76 -9.29
N VAL A 51 -0.25 8.60 -8.92
CA VAL A 51 -0.53 7.47 -9.80
C VAL A 51 -1.63 6.62 -9.17
N MET A 52 -2.46 5.95 -9.97
CA MET A 52 -3.63 5.17 -9.53
C MET A 52 -4.55 5.98 -8.60
N ASP A 53 -4.87 7.23 -8.99
CA ASP A 53 -5.73 8.17 -8.26
C ASP A 53 -5.31 8.48 -6.82
N THR A 54 -4.02 8.33 -6.48
CA THR A 54 -3.51 8.58 -5.14
C THR A 54 -2.09 9.12 -5.13
N ILE A 55 -1.69 9.70 -3.99
CA ILE A 55 -0.29 10.06 -3.74
C ILE A 55 0.41 8.83 -3.20
N MET A 56 1.48 8.42 -3.89
CA MET A 56 2.36 7.36 -3.44
C MET A 56 3.71 7.93 -3.01
N SER A 57 4.29 7.40 -1.94
CA SER A 57 5.65 7.73 -1.50
C SER A 57 6.51 6.47 -1.46
N LEU A 58 7.69 6.54 -2.08
CA LEU A 58 8.68 5.48 -2.10
C LEU A 58 9.95 5.96 -1.43
N GLU A 59 10.41 5.22 -0.44
CA GLU A 59 11.63 5.50 0.32
C GLU A 59 12.55 4.28 0.29
N LEU A 60 13.69 4.40 -0.39
CA LEU A 60 14.73 3.36 -0.39
C LEU A 60 15.83 3.77 0.58
N TRP A 61 16.12 2.93 1.54
CA TRP A 61 17.05 3.23 2.63
C TRP A 61 18.39 2.54 2.42
N GLU A 62 18.53 1.26 2.75
CA GLU A 62 19.77 0.53 2.63
C GLU A 62 19.81 -0.30 1.35
N GLY A 63 20.87 -0.16 0.58
CA GLY A 63 21.00 -0.77 -0.75
C GLY A 63 20.24 -0.04 -1.85
N GLY A 64 19.51 1.05 -1.54
CA GLY A 64 18.71 1.80 -2.50
C GLY A 64 19.51 2.83 -3.30
N SER A 65 19.20 2.98 -4.57
CA SER A 65 19.76 3.93 -5.52
C SER A 65 18.69 4.69 -6.30
N GLN A 66 19.09 5.82 -6.90
CA GLN A 66 18.19 6.62 -7.74
C GLN A 66 17.72 5.85 -8.98
N GLU A 67 18.54 4.95 -9.51
CA GLU A 67 18.18 4.13 -10.68
C GLU A 67 17.03 3.17 -10.33
N GLN A 68 17.14 2.45 -9.20
CA GLN A 68 16.09 1.55 -8.73
C GLN A 68 14.79 2.31 -8.41
N LEU A 69 14.89 3.49 -7.79
CA LEU A 69 13.74 4.33 -7.52
C LEU A 69 13.04 4.76 -8.81
N ASN A 70 13.81 5.17 -9.84
CA ASN A 70 13.26 5.55 -11.14
C ASN A 70 12.58 4.36 -11.84
N GLN A 71 13.17 3.17 -11.78
CA GLN A 71 12.58 1.95 -12.33
C GLN A 71 11.26 1.60 -11.63
N ALA A 72 11.20 1.72 -10.29
CA ALA A 72 9.97 1.48 -9.54
C ALA A 72 8.86 2.48 -9.91
N VAL A 73 9.21 3.75 -10.10
CA VAL A 73 8.26 4.79 -10.55
C VAL A 73 7.76 4.52 -11.96
N GLU A 74 8.65 4.16 -12.89
CA GLU A 74 8.26 3.82 -14.26
C GLU A 74 7.33 2.61 -14.30
N GLN A 75 7.60 1.59 -13.49
CA GLN A 75 6.76 0.41 -13.39
C GLN A 75 5.36 0.73 -12.86
N LEU A 76 5.22 1.63 -11.88
CA LEU A 76 3.92 2.06 -11.37
C LEU A 76 3.09 2.75 -12.45
N TYR A 77 3.68 3.63 -13.26
CA TYR A 77 2.97 4.25 -14.37
C TYR A 77 2.58 3.23 -15.46
N GLN A 78 3.46 2.27 -15.78
CA GLN A 78 3.13 1.19 -16.73
C GLN A 78 1.94 0.36 -16.24
N TRP A 79 1.86 0.06 -14.95
CA TRP A 79 0.72 -0.67 -14.39
C TRP A 79 -0.56 0.17 -14.36
N GLU A 80 -0.48 1.49 -14.12
CA GLU A 80 -1.63 2.38 -14.27
C GLU A 80 -2.18 2.35 -15.69
N ASP A 81 -1.30 2.48 -16.70
CA ASP A 81 -1.67 2.42 -18.11
C ASP A 81 -2.33 1.08 -18.49
N LEU A 82 -1.90 -0.04 -17.88
CA LEU A 82 -2.47 -1.37 -18.15
C LEU A 82 -3.82 -1.60 -17.45
N TRP A 83 -3.99 -1.09 -16.22
CA TRP A 83 -5.07 -1.50 -15.33
C TRP A 83 -6.17 -0.46 -15.14
N SER A 84 -6.08 0.69 -15.75
CA SER A 84 -7.11 1.73 -15.68
C SER A 84 -8.41 1.24 -16.32
N ALA A 85 -9.51 1.28 -15.58
CA ALA A 85 -10.84 1.00 -16.14
C ALA A 85 -11.43 2.18 -16.94
N THR A 86 -10.74 3.34 -16.94
CA THR A 86 -11.19 4.58 -17.60
C THR A 86 -10.34 5.01 -18.78
N ASP A 87 -9.17 4.42 -18.99
CA ASP A 87 -8.29 4.73 -20.11
C ASP A 87 -8.59 3.77 -21.28
N GLU A 88 -8.96 4.33 -22.43
CA GLU A 88 -9.33 3.57 -23.65
C GLU A 88 -8.16 2.73 -24.23
N ASP A 89 -6.92 3.06 -23.87
CA ASP A 89 -5.72 2.35 -24.31
C ASP A 89 -5.32 1.22 -23.33
N SER A 90 -6.02 1.04 -22.20
CA SER A 90 -5.70 0.04 -21.19
C SER A 90 -6.22 -1.37 -21.53
N GLU A 91 -5.59 -2.39 -20.94
CA GLU A 91 -6.02 -3.78 -21.09
C GLU A 91 -7.36 -4.07 -20.42
N ILE A 92 -7.63 -3.45 -19.27
CA ILE A 92 -8.89 -3.62 -18.53
C ILE A 92 -10.05 -2.95 -19.28
N TRP A 93 -9.86 -1.72 -19.76
CA TRP A 93 -10.87 -1.07 -20.58
C TRP A 93 -11.18 -1.88 -21.85
N ALA A 94 -10.16 -2.43 -22.51
CA ALA A 94 -10.36 -3.29 -23.68
C ALA A 94 -11.16 -4.57 -23.32
N ALA A 95 -10.91 -5.19 -22.15
CA ALA A 95 -11.67 -6.33 -21.67
C ALA A 95 -13.13 -5.97 -21.42
N ASP A 96 -13.39 -4.88 -20.73
CA ASP A 96 -14.73 -4.38 -20.39
C ASP A 96 -15.57 -4.03 -21.64
N HIS A 97 -14.91 -3.60 -22.72
CA HIS A 97 -15.56 -3.19 -23.97
C HIS A 97 -15.50 -4.24 -25.07
N SER A 98 -15.03 -5.48 -24.74
CA SER A 98 -14.85 -6.56 -25.74
C SER A 98 -16.17 -7.13 -26.29
N GLY A 99 -17.30 -6.88 -25.64
CA GLY A 99 -18.60 -7.43 -26.04
C GLY A 99 -18.69 -8.96 -25.93
N GLY A 100 -17.87 -9.59 -25.12
CA GLY A 100 -17.84 -11.04 -24.93
C GLY A 100 -16.72 -11.75 -25.71
N GLU A 101 -15.87 -11.03 -26.40
CA GLU A 101 -14.73 -11.58 -27.12
C GLU A 101 -13.52 -11.75 -26.22
N TRP A 102 -12.58 -12.60 -26.63
CA TRP A 102 -11.30 -12.77 -25.95
C TRP A 102 -10.38 -11.55 -26.15
N VAL A 103 -9.83 -11.02 -25.08
CA VAL A 103 -8.84 -9.93 -25.06
C VAL A 103 -7.49 -10.47 -24.60
N THR A 104 -6.43 -10.17 -25.36
CA THR A 104 -5.05 -10.52 -24.99
C THR A 104 -4.55 -9.53 -23.93
N LEU A 105 -3.89 -10.07 -22.91
CA LEU A 105 -3.35 -9.33 -21.78
C LEU A 105 -1.84 -9.50 -21.66
N SER A 106 -1.19 -8.57 -20.99
CA SER A 106 0.20 -8.73 -20.52
C SER A 106 0.32 -9.77 -19.42
N GLY A 107 1.53 -10.26 -19.19
CA GLY A 107 1.80 -11.22 -18.11
C GLY A 107 1.44 -10.68 -16.73
N ASP A 108 1.72 -9.41 -16.47
CA ASP A 108 1.43 -8.75 -15.19
C ASP A 108 -0.09 -8.68 -14.93
N THR A 109 -0.88 -8.34 -15.95
CA THR A 109 -2.34 -8.31 -15.83
C THR A 109 -2.94 -9.71 -15.63
N VAL A 110 -2.42 -10.73 -16.33
CA VAL A 110 -2.83 -12.12 -16.12
C VAL A 110 -2.52 -12.59 -14.71
N ASP A 111 -1.33 -12.27 -14.19
CA ASP A 111 -0.92 -12.66 -12.83
C ASP A 111 -1.80 -11.96 -11.77
N LEU A 112 -2.01 -10.65 -11.90
CA LEU A 112 -2.91 -9.89 -11.03
C LEU A 112 -4.34 -10.43 -11.05
N LEU A 113 -4.94 -10.62 -12.23
CA LEU A 113 -6.30 -11.17 -12.36
C LEU A 113 -6.41 -12.57 -11.79
N SER A 114 -5.38 -13.40 -11.98
CA SER A 114 -5.34 -14.75 -11.42
C SER A 114 -5.41 -14.74 -9.90
N GLN A 115 -4.56 -13.95 -9.24
CA GLN A 115 -4.53 -13.83 -7.78
C GLN A 115 -5.83 -13.22 -7.26
N ALA A 116 -6.34 -12.20 -7.92
CA ALA A 116 -7.57 -11.51 -7.54
C ALA A 116 -8.80 -12.43 -7.64
N LEU A 117 -8.93 -13.23 -8.71
CA LEU A 117 -10.00 -14.22 -8.85
C LEU A 117 -9.89 -15.35 -7.81
N ASP A 118 -8.67 -15.74 -7.42
CA ASP A 118 -8.48 -16.69 -6.33
C ASP A 118 -8.95 -16.09 -4.99
N LEU A 119 -8.72 -14.79 -4.74
CA LEU A 119 -9.24 -14.08 -3.56
C LEU A 119 -10.77 -13.94 -3.60
N CYS A 120 -11.38 -13.65 -4.77
CA CYS A 120 -12.85 -13.63 -4.90
C CYS A 120 -13.45 -14.99 -4.48
N ARG A 121 -12.87 -16.10 -4.93
CA ARG A 121 -13.33 -17.46 -4.55
C ARG A 121 -13.12 -17.74 -3.07
N LEU A 122 -11.95 -17.40 -2.52
CA LEU A 122 -11.59 -17.59 -1.11
C LEU A 122 -12.55 -16.85 -0.18
N THR A 123 -12.97 -15.65 -0.56
CA THR A 123 -13.87 -14.80 0.24
C THR A 123 -15.35 -15.07 -0.02
N GLY A 124 -15.68 -16.07 -0.87
CA GLY A 124 -17.05 -16.41 -1.22
C GLY A 124 -17.80 -15.30 -1.96
N GLY A 125 -17.06 -14.42 -2.66
CA GLY A 125 -17.60 -13.29 -3.41
C GLY A 125 -17.73 -11.99 -2.59
N ALA A 126 -17.32 -11.95 -1.32
CA ALA A 126 -17.28 -10.69 -0.57
C ALA A 126 -16.28 -9.68 -1.16
N LEU A 127 -15.20 -10.16 -1.78
CA LEU A 127 -14.45 -9.46 -2.80
C LEU A 127 -14.95 -9.92 -4.16
N ASP A 128 -15.40 -9.02 -5.01
CA ASP A 128 -15.74 -9.35 -6.40
C ASP A 128 -15.26 -8.27 -7.36
N LEU A 129 -14.41 -8.68 -8.31
CA LEU A 129 -13.80 -7.78 -9.28
C LEU A 129 -14.79 -7.24 -10.31
N THR A 130 -15.99 -7.82 -10.42
CA THR A 130 -16.99 -7.44 -11.43
C THR A 130 -17.95 -6.36 -10.94
N ALA A 131 -17.66 -5.73 -9.81
CA ALA A 131 -18.48 -4.70 -9.19
C ALA A 131 -18.37 -3.30 -9.84
N TYR A 132 -17.56 -3.12 -10.91
CA TYR A 132 -17.28 -1.79 -11.47
C TYR A 132 -18.53 -1.04 -11.94
N SER A 133 -19.49 -1.72 -12.55
CA SER A 133 -20.77 -1.09 -12.96
C SER A 133 -21.53 -0.50 -11.77
N ALA A 134 -21.50 -1.15 -10.60
CA ALA A 134 -22.07 -0.59 -9.37
C ALA A 134 -21.26 0.62 -8.88
N VAL A 135 -19.93 0.55 -8.86
CA VAL A 135 -19.06 1.68 -8.48
C VAL A 135 -19.32 2.92 -9.34
N LYS A 136 -19.50 2.72 -10.66
CA LYS A 136 -19.90 3.78 -11.59
C LYS A 136 -21.29 4.35 -11.29
N ALA A 137 -22.27 3.48 -11.01
CA ALA A 137 -23.64 3.89 -10.74
C ALA A 137 -23.75 4.79 -9.51
N TRP A 138 -22.92 4.59 -8.50
CA TRP A 138 -22.79 5.46 -7.33
C TRP A 138 -22.02 6.76 -7.61
N GLY A 139 -21.30 6.85 -8.73
CA GLY A 139 -20.52 8.02 -9.14
C GLY A 139 -19.12 8.08 -8.55
N PHE A 140 -18.59 7.00 -7.96
CA PHE A 140 -17.25 7.00 -7.35
C PHE A 140 -16.10 7.11 -8.35
N THR A 141 -16.34 6.82 -9.62
CA THR A 141 -15.36 6.99 -10.71
C THR A 141 -15.43 8.35 -11.38
N THR A 142 -16.61 8.97 -11.41
CA THR A 142 -16.83 10.24 -12.14
C THR A 142 -16.86 11.47 -11.22
N GLY A 143 -17.08 11.27 -9.93
CA GLY A 143 -17.34 12.34 -8.96
C GLY A 143 -18.78 12.90 -9.05
N GLU A 144 -19.62 12.36 -9.97
CA GLU A 144 -21.03 12.70 -10.07
C GLU A 144 -21.86 11.80 -9.16
N TYR A 145 -21.73 12.02 -7.85
CA TYR A 145 -22.33 11.18 -6.83
C TYR A 145 -23.86 11.19 -6.88
N ARG A 146 -24.45 10.00 -6.72
CA ARG A 146 -25.90 9.81 -6.56
C ARG A 146 -26.19 8.54 -5.76
N VAL A 147 -27.41 8.44 -5.25
CA VAL A 147 -27.92 7.19 -4.65
C VAL A 147 -28.78 6.48 -5.71
N PRO A 148 -28.35 5.29 -6.21
CA PRO A 148 -29.14 4.49 -7.14
C PRO A 148 -30.45 4.00 -6.49
N GLY A 149 -31.52 3.83 -7.29
CA GLY A 149 -32.79 3.29 -6.81
C GLY A 149 -32.74 1.78 -6.53
N GLU A 150 -33.67 1.26 -5.73
CA GLU A 150 -33.71 -0.15 -5.32
C GLU A 150 -33.74 -1.12 -6.51
N GLU A 151 -34.53 -0.84 -7.56
CA GLU A 151 -34.58 -1.69 -8.77
C GLU A 151 -33.26 -1.67 -9.55
N GLU A 152 -32.57 -0.52 -9.57
CA GLU A 152 -31.27 -0.38 -10.20
C GLU A 152 -30.19 -1.13 -9.41
N LEU A 153 -30.19 -1.01 -8.07
CA LEU A 153 -29.26 -1.76 -7.20
C LEU A 153 -29.45 -3.28 -7.36
N ALA A 154 -30.68 -3.76 -7.41
CA ALA A 154 -30.94 -5.18 -7.61
C ALA A 154 -30.40 -5.67 -8.98
N ALA A 155 -30.61 -4.88 -10.04
CA ALA A 155 -30.10 -5.21 -11.37
C ALA A 155 -28.56 -5.16 -11.44
N LEU A 156 -27.91 -4.25 -10.71
CA LEU A 156 -26.46 -4.18 -10.60
C LEU A 156 -25.90 -5.37 -9.84
N ALA A 157 -26.52 -5.75 -8.71
CA ALA A 157 -26.10 -6.89 -7.90
C ALA A 157 -26.20 -8.22 -8.69
N ASP A 158 -27.29 -8.41 -9.46
CA ASP A 158 -27.45 -9.57 -10.34
C ASP A 158 -26.34 -9.67 -11.42
N GLY A 159 -25.68 -8.56 -11.74
CA GLY A 159 -24.56 -8.49 -12.71
C GLY A 159 -23.17 -8.75 -12.09
N ILE A 160 -23.06 -8.77 -10.76
CA ILE A 160 -21.77 -8.99 -10.07
C ILE A 160 -21.58 -10.49 -9.84
N ASP A 161 -20.66 -11.10 -10.60
CA ASP A 161 -20.37 -12.54 -10.50
C ASP A 161 -19.00 -12.87 -11.11
N HIS A 162 -17.97 -12.88 -10.28
CA HIS A 162 -16.61 -13.20 -10.68
C HIS A 162 -16.44 -14.61 -11.28
N THR A 163 -17.40 -15.53 -11.04
CA THR A 163 -17.32 -16.89 -11.58
C THR A 163 -17.56 -16.95 -13.09
N GLN A 164 -18.09 -15.87 -13.67
CA GLN A 164 -18.28 -15.73 -15.12
C GLN A 164 -17.05 -15.19 -15.86
N VAL A 165 -16.02 -14.75 -15.14
CA VAL A 165 -14.77 -14.31 -15.73
C VAL A 165 -13.96 -15.51 -16.19
N GLU A 166 -13.68 -15.60 -17.49
CA GLU A 166 -12.86 -16.66 -18.06
C GLU A 166 -11.42 -16.13 -18.27
N LEU A 167 -10.45 -16.68 -17.54
CA LEU A 167 -9.04 -16.36 -17.66
C LEU A 167 -8.26 -17.56 -18.22
N ASP A 168 -7.71 -17.41 -19.42
CA ASP A 168 -6.80 -18.38 -20.04
C ASP A 168 -5.36 -17.93 -19.79
N ARG A 169 -4.74 -18.48 -18.73
CA ARG A 169 -3.39 -18.10 -18.28
C ARG A 169 -2.33 -18.49 -19.33
N ASP A 170 -2.50 -19.60 -20.01
CA ASP A 170 -1.53 -20.12 -20.98
C ASP A 170 -1.51 -19.27 -22.25
N ALA A 171 -2.69 -18.81 -22.69
CA ALA A 171 -2.84 -17.96 -23.85
C ALA A 171 -2.80 -16.45 -23.52
N CYS A 172 -2.59 -16.09 -22.25
CA CYS A 172 -2.58 -14.70 -21.75
C CYS A 172 -3.79 -13.90 -22.25
N ARG A 173 -5.01 -14.34 -21.92
CA ARG A 173 -6.23 -13.66 -22.38
C ARG A 173 -7.39 -13.83 -21.38
N VAL A 174 -8.28 -12.84 -21.38
CA VAL A 174 -9.51 -12.83 -20.58
C VAL A 174 -10.74 -12.72 -21.47
N ARG A 175 -11.85 -13.24 -21.01
CA ARG A 175 -13.17 -13.04 -21.61
C ARG A 175 -14.20 -12.75 -20.52
N LEU A 176 -14.98 -11.70 -20.72
CA LEU A 176 -16.06 -11.28 -19.86
C LEU A 176 -17.40 -11.44 -20.60
N PRO A 177 -18.50 -11.78 -19.93
CA PRO A 177 -19.83 -11.62 -20.50
C PRO A 177 -20.05 -10.18 -20.99
N ALA A 178 -20.82 -10.00 -22.06
CA ALA A 178 -21.10 -8.66 -22.58
C ALA A 178 -21.78 -7.78 -21.51
N GLY A 179 -21.20 -6.62 -21.24
CA GLY A 179 -21.68 -5.66 -20.25
C GLY A 179 -21.13 -5.87 -18.83
N MET A 180 -20.35 -6.93 -18.59
CA MET A 180 -19.57 -7.08 -17.35
C MET A 180 -18.32 -6.22 -17.43
N GLU A 181 -17.95 -5.61 -16.30
CA GLU A 181 -16.78 -4.72 -16.21
C GLU A 181 -16.00 -5.02 -14.94
N LEU A 182 -14.66 -4.89 -15.02
CA LEU A 182 -13.73 -5.20 -13.94
C LEU A 182 -13.33 -3.95 -13.16
N ASP A 183 -13.20 -4.09 -11.85
CA ASP A 183 -12.56 -3.13 -10.95
C ASP A 183 -11.39 -3.81 -10.21
N LEU A 184 -10.18 -3.33 -10.46
CA LEU A 184 -8.97 -3.82 -9.78
C LEU A 184 -8.58 -2.97 -8.57
N GLY A 185 -9.36 -1.95 -8.22
CA GLY A 185 -9.04 -0.99 -7.16
C GLY A 185 -8.78 -1.60 -5.79
N ALA A 186 -9.38 -2.76 -5.52
CA ALA A 186 -9.24 -3.48 -4.25
C ALA A 186 -8.01 -4.42 -4.18
N VAL A 187 -7.22 -4.55 -5.25
CA VAL A 187 -6.07 -5.48 -5.31
C VAL A 187 -4.84 -4.89 -6.01
N ALA A 188 -5.02 -3.92 -6.90
CA ALA A 188 -3.96 -3.43 -7.76
C ALA A 188 -2.79 -2.79 -6.99
N LYS A 189 -3.09 -2.01 -5.93
CA LYS A 189 -2.06 -1.36 -5.12
C LYS A 189 -1.29 -2.35 -4.26
N GLY A 190 -1.99 -3.33 -3.69
CA GLY A 190 -1.36 -4.42 -2.94
C GLY A 190 -0.41 -5.24 -3.81
N TYR A 191 -0.87 -5.60 -5.01
CA TYR A 191 -0.04 -6.30 -6.00
C TYR A 191 1.18 -5.47 -6.42
N ALA A 192 0.97 -4.20 -6.74
CA ALA A 192 2.08 -3.30 -7.11
C ALA A 192 3.12 -3.20 -5.98
N GLY A 193 2.67 -3.06 -4.72
CA GLY A 193 3.56 -3.04 -3.55
C GLY A 193 4.36 -4.34 -3.39
N ALA A 194 3.69 -5.50 -3.49
CA ALA A 194 4.32 -6.81 -3.38
C ALA A 194 5.37 -7.04 -4.47
N ARG A 195 5.03 -6.74 -5.74
CA ARG A 195 5.92 -6.90 -6.89
C ARG A 195 7.13 -5.96 -6.83
N LEU A 196 6.91 -4.68 -6.46
CA LEU A 196 8.03 -3.74 -6.27
C LEU A 196 8.95 -4.17 -5.13
N ALA A 197 8.40 -4.65 -4.01
CA ALA A 197 9.21 -5.14 -2.90
C ALA A 197 10.06 -6.35 -3.30
N GLU A 198 9.50 -7.29 -4.08
CA GLU A 198 10.23 -8.43 -4.62
C GLU A 198 11.38 -7.98 -5.54
N GLN A 199 11.10 -7.10 -6.52
CA GLN A 199 12.10 -6.55 -7.44
C GLN A 199 13.24 -5.81 -6.69
N LEU A 200 12.88 -5.00 -5.69
CA LEU A 200 13.86 -4.27 -4.90
C LEU A 200 14.77 -5.21 -4.10
N ARG A 201 14.21 -6.30 -3.51
CA ARG A 201 15.00 -7.33 -2.83
C ARG A 201 15.97 -8.03 -3.79
N GLU A 202 15.51 -8.41 -4.99
CA GLU A 202 16.35 -9.03 -6.03
C GLU A 202 17.49 -8.11 -6.47
N GLN A 203 17.25 -6.79 -6.46
CA GLN A 203 18.25 -5.76 -6.76
C GLN A 203 19.17 -5.41 -5.57
N GLY A 204 19.02 -6.09 -4.43
CA GLY A 204 19.88 -5.92 -3.26
C GLY A 204 19.47 -4.81 -2.30
N VAL A 205 18.26 -4.26 -2.42
CA VAL A 205 17.70 -3.34 -1.42
C VAL A 205 17.29 -4.15 -0.19
N THR A 206 17.80 -3.78 0.98
CA THR A 206 17.56 -4.49 2.25
C THR A 206 16.65 -3.71 3.20
N SER A 207 16.39 -2.44 2.90
CA SER A 207 15.51 -1.58 3.70
C SER A 207 14.78 -0.58 2.80
N ALA A 208 13.44 -0.67 2.75
CA ALA A 208 12.59 0.26 2.03
C ALA A 208 11.19 0.34 2.65
N LEU A 209 10.54 1.50 2.46
CA LEU A 209 9.15 1.75 2.80
C LEU A 209 8.42 2.29 1.56
N LEU A 210 7.43 1.53 1.10
CA LEU A 210 6.57 1.88 -0.03
C LEU A 210 5.18 2.16 0.50
N ASN A 211 4.70 3.39 0.40
CA ASN A 211 3.33 3.76 0.74
C ASN A 211 2.57 4.10 -0.54
N LEU A 212 1.73 3.19 -0.97
CA LEU A 212 0.95 3.29 -2.21
C LEU A 212 -0.48 3.75 -1.89
N GLY A 213 -0.61 5.00 -1.42
CA GLY A 213 -1.91 5.57 -1.09
C GLY A 213 -2.60 4.92 0.13
N GLY A 214 -1.82 4.57 1.15
CA GLY A 214 -2.29 3.89 2.35
C GLY A 214 -2.04 2.38 2.37
N ASN A 215 -1.76 1.77 1.22
CA ASN A 215 -1.22 0.40 1.15
C ASN A 215 0.28 0.48 1.40
N VAL A 216 0.72 0.11 2.59
CA VAL A 216 2.12 0.15 2.98
C VAL A 216 2.76 -1.20 2.76
N GLN A 217 3.86 -1.24 2.03
CA GLN A 217 4.71 -2.41 1.84
C GLN A 217 6.11 -2.12 2.36
N THR A 218 6.68 -3.00 3.17
CA THR A 218 8.05 -2.88 3.67
C THR A 218 8.99 -3.89 3.03
N VAL A 219 10.24 -3.49 2.86
CA VAL A 219 11.37 -4.38 2.55
C VAL A 219 12.29 -4.36 3.76
N GLY A 220 12.45 -5.53 4.41
CA GLY A 220 13.20 -5.64 5.64
C GLY A 220 12.71 -4.73 6.77
N GLY A 221 13.59 -4.46 7.73
CA GLY A 221 13.40 -3.45 8.79
C GLY A 221 14.11 -2.14 8.48
N LYS A 222 14.14 -1.22 9.45
CA LYS A 222 14.93 0.02 9.35
C LYS A 222 16.42 -0.28 9.36
N PRO A 223 17.28 0.64 8.88
CA PRO A 223 18.74 0.42 8.84
C PRO A 223 19.40 0.16 10.21
N ASP A 224 18.76 0.57 11.30
CA ASP A 224 19.22 0.31 12.67
C ASP A 224 18.78 -1.05 13.22
N GLY A 225 18.08 -1.85 12.40
CA GLY A 225 17.54 -3.15 12.76
C GLY A 225 16.20 -3.11 13.49
N SER A 226 15.65 -1.94 13.76
CA SER A 226 14.31 -1.81 14.37
C SER A 226 13.20 -2.04 13.33
N PRO A 227 11.99 -2.44 13.76
CA PRO A 227 10.85 -2.57 12.86
C PRO A 227 10.38 -1.21 12.32
N TRP A 228 9.68 -1.23 11.19
CA TRP A 228 8.90 -0.09 10.72
C TRP A 228 7.68 0.09 11.63
N SER A 229 7.27 1.35 11.80
CA SER A 229 6.07 1.71 12.57
C SER A 229 5.03 2.27 11.60
N VAL A 230 3.96 1.53 11.39
CA VAL A 230 2.87 1.89 10.47
C VAL A 230 1.62 2.21 11.27
N GLY A 231 1.09 3.42 11.08
CA GLY A 231 -0.10 3.89 11.81
C GLY A 231 -1.39 3.29 11.27
N VAL A 232 -2.29 2.90 12.17
CA VAL A 232 -3.70 2.62 11.87
C VAL A 232 -4.48 3.88 12.19
N GLN A 233 -5.04 4.49 11.14
CA GLN A 233 -5.70 5.80 11.23
C GLN A 233 -6.94 5.74 12.13
N ASP A 234 -7.19 6.83 12.87
CA ASP A 234 -8.45 7.05 13.57
C ASP A 234 -9.54 7.48 12.57
N PRO A 235 -10.57 6.65 12.33
CA PRO A 235 -11.65 7.00 11.41
C PRO A 235 -12.49 8.20 11.83
N ALA A 236 -12.50 8.53 13.13
CA ALA A 236 -13.27 9.64 13.69
C ALA A 236 -12.52 10.98 13.63
N SER A 237 -11.22 10.96 13.34
CA SER A 237 -10.40 12.16 13.32
C SER A 237 -10.49 12.89 11.97
N GLU A 238 -10.80 14.19 12.00
CA GLU A 238 -10.72 15.07 10.82
C GLU A 238 -9.25 15.38 10.44
N GLN A 239 -8.30 15.06 11.32
CA GLN A 239 -6.87 15.23 11.09
C GLN A 239 -6.21 13.87 10.89
N VAL A 240 -5.01 13.86 10.33
CA VAL A 240 -4.21 12.64 10.25
C VAL A 240 -3.75 12.27 11.66
N ASP A 241 -4.56 11.47 12.34
CA ASP A 241 -4.25 10.89 13.65
C ASP A 241 -4.37 9.36 13.59
N ASN A 242 -3.65 8.66 14.46
CA ASN A 242 -3.63 7.21 14.48
C ASN A 242 -4.14 6.72 15.83
N LEU A 243 -5.01 5.71 15.83
CA LEU A 243 -5.42 4.99 17.05
C LEU A 243 -4.23 4.26 17.67
N LEU A 244 -3.49 3.59 16.84
CA LEU A 244 -2.32 2.79 17.20
C LEU A 244 -1.34 2.69 16.03
N ALA A 245 -0.15 2.19 16.29
CA ALA A 245 0.85 1.88 15.27
C ALA A 245 1.31 0.43 15.38
N ILE A 246 1.45 -0.25 14.24
CA ILE A 246 1.92 -1.63 14.13
C ILE A 246 3.41 -1.63 13.81
N GLN A 247 4.14 -2.52 14.47
CA GLN A 247 5.57 -2.75 14.25
C GLN A 247 5.73 -3.91 13.27
N VAL A 248 6.31 -3.64 12.09
CA VAL A 248 6.43 -4.63 11.00
C VAL A 248 7.83 -4.68 10.43
N VAL A 249 8.22 -5.86 9.96
CA VAL A 249 9.44 -6.12 9.21
C VAL A 249 9.07 -7.01 8.04
N ASP A 250 9.35 -6.56 6.83
CA ASP A 250 9.15 -7.35 5.60
C ASP A 250 7.70 -7.78 5.38
N GLN A 251 6.76 -6.87 5.66
CA GLN A 251 5.32 -7.12 5.56
C GLN A 251 4.58 -5.98 4.86
N ALA A 252 3.38 -6.29 4.40
CA ALA A 252 2.37 -5.35 3.98
C ALA A 252 1.46 -4.98 5.16
N VAL A 253 0.98 -3.73 5.17
CA VAL A 253 -0.08 -3.23 6.07
C VAL A 253 -1.07 -2.46 5.20
N VAL A 254 -2.25 -3.00 5.03
CA VAL A 254 -3.26 -2.46 4.11
C VAL A 254 -4.56 -2.21 4.85
N THR A 255 -5.14 -1.04 4.64
CA THR A 255 -6.39 -0.64 5.30
C THR A 255 -7.47 -0.30 4.28
N SER A 256 -8.62 -0.92 4.41
CA SER A 256 -9.87 -0.53 3.76
C SER A 256 -10.79 0.17 4.78
N GLY A 257 -11.34 1.34 4.44
CA GLY A 257 -12.15 2.12 5.36
C GLY A 257 -13.20 2.99 4.70
N SER A 258 -14.33 3.18 5.41
CA SER A 258 -15.48 3.96 4.96
C SER A 258 -15.19 5.45 4.78
N TYR A 259 -14.12 5.96 5.39
CA TYR A 259 -13.73 7.38 5.41
C TYR A 259 -12.78 7.78 4.27
N GLN A 260 -12.29 6.85 3.47
CA GLN A 260 -11.32 7.13 2.41
C GLN A 260 -11.94 7.80 1.19
N ARG A 261 -13.05 7.24 0.69
CA ARG A 261 -13.81 7.78 -0.44
C ARG A 261 -15.30 7.69 -0.10
N TYR A 262 -15.95 8.81 0.14
CA TYR A 262 -17.36 8.87 0.51
C TYR A 262 -18.02 10.18 0.04
N PHE A 263 -19.33 10.19 0.02
CA PHE A 263 -20.13 11.40 -0.12
C PHE A 263 -21.31 11.40 0.86
N GLN A 264 -21.93 12.54 1.03
CA GLN A 264 -23.12 12.69 1.89
C GLN A 264 -24.29 13.17 1.08
N GLN A 265 -25.44 12.53 1.26
CA GLN A 265 -26.72 12.93 0.69
C GLN A 265 -27.84 12.69 1.70
N ASP A 266 -28.74 13.67 1.87
CA ASP A 266 -29.89 13.61 2.78
C ASP A 266 -29.54 13.21 4.23
N GLY A 267 -28.35 13.64 4.71
CA GLY A 267 -27.86 13.35 6.07
C GLY A 267 -27.29 11.96 6.26
N GLN A 268 -27.15 11.17 5.19
CA GLN A 268 -26.56 9.84 5.19
C GLN A 268 -25.23 9.86 4.44
N THR A 269 -24.24 9.09 4.97
CA THR A 269 -22.94 8.90 4.33
C THR A 269 -22.91 7.62 3.51
N TYR A 270 -22.35 7.68 2.32
CA TYR A 270 -22.17 6.58 1.39
C TYR A 270 -20.71 6.50 0.98
N TRP A 271 -20.11 5.31 1.06
CA TRP A 271 -18.70 5.05 0.76
C TRP A 271 -18.54 4.05 -0.37
N HIS A 272 -17.36 4.00 -0.93
CA HIS A 272 -17.04 3.26 -2.15
C HIS A 272 -16.90 1.74 -1.98
N ILE A 273 -16.79 1.24 -0.74
CA ILE A 273 -16.72 -0.20 -0.49
C ILE A 273 -18.14 -0.73 -0.53
N LEU A 274 -18.47 -1.39 -1.63
CA LEU A 274 -19.81 -1.91 -1.90
C LEU A 274 -19.87 -3.38 -1.52
N ASP A 275 -21.01 -3.80 -1.03
CA ASP A 275 -21.37 -5.20 -0.85
C ASP A 275 -21.84 -5.78 -2.20
N PRO A 276 -21.15 -6.79 -2.77
CA PRO A 276 -21.51 -7.38 -4.05
C PRO A 276 -22.93 -7.96 -4.10
N GLU A 277 -23.47 -8.45 -2.98
CA GLU A 277 -24.82 -9.01 -2.93
C GLU A 277 -25.93 -7.94 -3.07
N THR A 278 -25.62 -6.69 -2.70
CA THR A 278 -26.62 -5.61 -2.68
C THR A 278 -26.28 -4.46 -3.63
N ALA A 279 -25.06 -4.43 -4.17
CA ALA A 279 -24.47 -3.33 -4.92
C ALA A 279 -24.52 -1.97 -4.17
N ALA A 280 -24.72 -2.00 -2.85
CA ALA A 280 -24.79 -0.81 -1.97
C ALA A 280 -23.59 -0.78 -1.01
N PRO A 281 -23.27 0.39 -0.39
CA PRO A 281 -22.21 0.46 0.61
C PRO A 281 -22.37 -0.56 1.73
N ALA A 282 -21.36 -1.38 1.99
CA ALA A 282 -21.35 -2.41 3.02
C ALA A 282 -21.51 -1.77 4.41
N ARG A 283 -22.57 -2.17 5.15
CA ARG A 283 -22.90 -1.60 6.47
C ARG A 283 -22.81 -2.67 7.54
N THR A 284 -21.61 -2.94 7.96
CA THR A 284 -21.27 -4.04 8.89
C THR A 284 -20.92 -3.56 10.30
N GLY A 285 -21.07 -2.25 10.59
CA GLY A 285 -20.68 -1.63 11.87
C GLY A 285 -19.18 -1.40 11.98
N LEU A 286 -18.42 -1.60 10.88
CA LEU A 286 -16.99 -1.34 10.80
C LEU A 286 -16.70 0.02 10.17
N ALA A 287 -15.77 0.75 10.76
CA ALA A 287 -15.21 1.96 10.19
C ALA A 287 -13.99 1.65 9.30
N SER A 288 -13.15 0.68 9.69
CA SER A 288 -12.06 0.19 8.87
C SER A 288 -11.61 -1.22 9.23
N VAL A 289 -10.93 -1.87 8.29
CA VAL A 289 -10.22 -3.14 8.48
C VAL A 289 -8.79 -2.96 7.99
N THR A 290 -7.82 -3.31 8.83
CA THR A 290 -6.40 -3.35 8.47
C THR A 290 -5.91 -4.79 8.46
N VAL A 291 -5.30 -5.21 7.37
CA VAL A 291 -4.68 -6.53 7.22
C VAL A 291 -3.16 -6.37 7.17
N VAL A 292 -2.47 -7.17 7.96
CA VAL A 292 -1.01 -7.23 8.06
C VAL A 292 -0.54 -8.61 7.62
N GLY A 293 0.36 -8.70 6.67
CA GLY A 293 0.81 -10.00 6.16
C GLY A 293 1.97 -9.93 5.18
N PRO A 294 2.47 -11.09 4.74
CA PRO A 294 3.64 -11.16 3.87
C PRO A 294 3.37 -10.75 2.42
N ASP A 295 2.14 -10.87 1.96
CA ASP A 295 1.74 -10.61 0.57
C ASP A 295 0.77 -9.42 0.49
N GLY A 296 1.19 -8.35 -0.20
CA GLY A 296 0.41 -7.13 -0.35
C GLY A 296 -0.89 -7.33 -1.13
N THR A 297 -0.92 -8.22 -2.14
CA THR A 297 -2.13 -8.52 -2.93
C THR A 297 -3.19 -9.15 -2.04
N VAL A 298 -2.77 -10.15 -1.24
CA VAL A 298 -3.63 -10.84 -0.28
C VAL A 298 -4.15 -9.85 0.77
N CYS A 299 -3.27 -9.00 1.31
CA CYS A 299 -3.68 -8.01 2.30
C CYS A 299 -4.68 -7.01 1.75
N ASP A 300 -4.51 -6.52 0.50
CA ASP A 300 -5.40 -5.54 -0.13
C ASP A 300 -6.80 -6.13 -0.37
N GLY A 301 -6.86 -7.29 -1.04
CA GLY A 301 -8.12 -7.97 -1.30
C GLY A 301 -8.86 -8.38 -0.01
N LEU A 302 -8.13 -8.90 0.99
CA LEU A 302 -8.72 -9.28 2.27
C LEU A 302 -9.20 -8.07 3.08
N ALA A 303 -8.49 -6.94 3.07
CA ALA A 303 -8.95 -5.75 3.79
C ALA A 303 -10.34 -5.30 3.31
N THR A 304 -10.59 -5.36 1.99
CA THR A 304 -11.89 -5.07 1.40
C THR A 304 -12.92 -6.16 1.71
N ALA A 305 -12.58 -7.42 1.51
CA ALA A 305 -13.49 -8.54 1.78
C ALA A 305 -13.94 -8.61 3.24
N LEU A 306 -13.01 -8.46 4.19
CA LEU A 306 -13.30 -8.50 5.62
C LEU A 306 -14.14 -7.30 6.08
N PHE A 307 -14.00 -6.15 5.42
CA PHE A 307 -14.88 -5.01 5.65
C PHE A 307 -16.32 -5.31 5.20
N VAL A 308 -16.48 -5.97 4.05
CA VAL A 308 -17.79 -6.38 3.50
C VAL A 308 -18.42 -7.48 4.35
N LEU A 309 -17.66 -8.48 4.79
CA LEU A 309 -18.14 -9.58 5.63
C LEU A 309 -18.54 -9.12 7.04
N GLY A 310 -17.93 -8.06 7.54
CA GLY A 310 -18.05 -7.65 8.93
C GLY A 310 -17.17 -8.48 9.88
N GLU A 311 -17.18 -8.15 11.17
CA GLU A 311 -16.27 -8.73 12.14
C GLU A 311 -16.49 -10.23 12.37
N GLU A 312 -17.72 -10.67 12.59
CA GLU A 312 -18.02 -12.07 12.95
C GLU A 312 -17.62 -13.03 11.81
N ALA A 313 -18.13 -12.82 10.61
CA ALA A 313 -17.79 -13.65 9.45
C ALA A 313 -16.32 -13.48 9.03
N GLY A 314 -15.75 -12.27 9.22
CA GLY A 314 -14.34 -11.99 8.98
C GLY A 314 -13.41 -12.79 9.90
N ILE A 315 -13.77 -12.93 11.19
CA ILE A 315 -13.03 -13.77 12.13
C ILE A 315 -13.13 -15.26 11.74
N GLU A 316 -14.29 -15.72 11.30
CA GLU A 316 -14.44 -17.10 10.83
C GLU A 316 -13.58 -17.38 9.60
N LEU A 317 -13.56 -16.46 8.63
CA LEU A 317 -12.70 -16.58 7.45
C LEU A 317 -11.22 -16.59 7.84
N TRP A 318 -10.78 -15.68 8.70
CA TRP A 318 -9.38 -15.63 9.16
C TRP A 318 -8.96 -16.93 9.85
N ARG A 319 -9.80 -17.48 10.73
CA ARG A 319 -9.56 -18.77 11.42
C ARG A 319 -9.51 -19.95 10.47
N ALA A 320 -10.32 -19.92 9.40
CA ALA A 320 -10.39 -21.00 8.41
C ALA A 320 -9.13 -21.04 7.50
N HIS A 321 -8.36 -19.94 7.42
CA HIS A 321 -7.24 -19.79 6.48
C HIS A 321 -5.92 -19.37 7.14
N PRO A 322 -5.40 -20.15 8.11
CA PRO A 322 -4.13 -19.83 8.78
C PRO A 322 -2.92 -19.85 7.83
N GLU A 323 -3.02 -20.55 6.69
CA GLU A 323 -1.98 -20.61 5.66
C GLU A 323 -1.69 -19.27 5.00
N LEU A 324 -2.61 -18.31 5.06
CA LEU A 324 -2.40 -16.96 4.53
C LEU A 324 -1.39 -16.16 5.36
N GLY A 325 -1.16 -16.54 6.61
CA GLY A 325 -0.20 -15.89 7.50
C GLY A 325 -0.51 -14.44 7.81
N VAL A 326 -1.78 -14.03 7.69
CA VAL A 326 -2.22 -12.65 7.91
C VAL A 326 -2.71 -12.42 9.35
N GLN A 327 -2.58 -11.17 9.78
CA GLN A 327 -3.17 -10.67 11.02
C GLN A 327 -4.14 -9.53 10.67
N VAL A 328 -5.16 -9.33 11.48
CA VAL A 328 -6.24 -8.39 11.17
C VAL A 328 -6.55 -7.47 12.34
N ILE A 329 -6.91 -6.23 12.04
CA ILE A 329 -7.42 -5.24 12.98
C ILE A 329 -8.76 -4.73 12.44
N TRP A 330 -9.82 -4.89 13.22
CA TRP A 330 -11.13 -4.32 12.94
C TRP A 330 -11.33 -3.09 13.83
N VAL A 331 -11.62 -1.94 13.23
CA VAL A 331 -12.04 -0.73 13.94
C VAL A 331 -13.53 -0.57 13.73
N ARG A 332 -14.30 -0.59 14.82
CA ARG A 332 -15.76 -0.45 14.79
C ARG A 332 -16.16 1.01 14.70
N GLU A 333 -17.39 1.29 14.26
CA GLU A 333 -17.95 2.65 14.16
C GLU A 333 -18.03 3.36 15.53
N ASP A 334 -18.08 2.62 16.65
CA ASP A 334 -18.03 3.18 18.00
C ASP A 334 -16.61 3.50 18.49
N GLY A 335 -15.60 3.25 17.65
CA GLY A 335 -14.19 3.50 17.93
C GLY A 335 -13.49 2.38 18.69
N SER A 336 -14.18 1.30 19.10
CA SER A 336 -13.54 0.13 19.70
C SER A 336 -12.78 -0.69 18.65
N VAL A 337 -11.78 -1.48 19.10
CA VAL A 337 -10.87 -2.21 18.21
C VAL A 337 -10.86 -3.69 18.59
N ALA A 338 -10.95 -4.56 17.58
CA ALA A 338 -10.56 -5.95 17.71
C ALA A 338 -9.29 -6.21 16.91
N LEU A 339 -8.38 -7.04 17.42
CA LEU A 339 -7.17 -7.43 16.72
C LEU A 339 -6.84 -8.89 16.97
N THR A 340 -6.24 -9.54 15.98
CA THR A 340 -5.81 -10.93 16.13
C THR A 340 -4.60 -11.07 17.04
N GLU A 341 -4.50 -12.20 17.76
CA GLU A 341 -3.48 -12.46 18.80
C GLU A 341 -2.03 -12.27 18.32
N GLY A 342 -1.74 -12.55 17.04
CA GLY A 342 -0.39 -12.38 16.49
C GLY A 342 0.13 -10.95 16.48
N LEU A 343 -0.74 -9.96 16.74
CA LEU A 343 -0.36 -8.54 16.85
C LEU A 343 -0.13 -8.08 18.29
N GLU A 344 -0.45 -8.87 19.31
CA GLU A 344 -0.47 -8.44 20.73
C GLU A 344 0.84 -7.81 21.21
N GLU A 345 1.98 -8.31 20.74
CA GLU A 345 3.30 -7.78 21.10
C GLU A 345 3.84 -6.74 20.09
N ASN A 346 3.10 -6.50 19.00
CA ASN A 346 3.59 -5.73 17.84
C ASN A 346 2.85 -4.41 17.61
N TYR A 347 2.06 -3.92 18.57
CA TYR A 347 1.39 -2.64 18.45
C TYR A 347 1.73 -1.67 19.58
N GLN A 348 1.53 -0.40 19.33
CA GLN A 348 1.61 0.67 20.31
C GLN A 348 0.39 1.57 20.20
N VAL A 349 -0.41 1.67 21.26
CA VAL A 349 -1.54 2.61 21.29
C VAL A 349 -1.01 4.03 21.35
N ASN A 350 -1.58 4.91 20.52
CA ASN A 350 -1.26 6.33 20.54
C ASN A 350 -1.56 6.90 21.95
N PRO A 351 -0.64 7.66 22.55
CA PRO A 351 -0.84 8.26 23.87
C PRO A 351 -2.10 9.12 24.02
N GLN A 352 -2.65 9.63 22.93
CA GLN A 352 -3.92 10.38 22.94
C GLN A 352 -5.14 9.46 23.08
N HIS A 353 -5.01 8.17 22.72
CA HIS A 353 -6.05 7.12 22.78
C HIS A 353 -5.79 6.08 23.90
N ARG A 354 -5.19 6.46 25.03
CA ARG A 354 -4.83 5.53 26.14
C ARG A 354 -6.01 4.74 26.73
N GLY A 355 -7.23 5.14 26.46
CA GLY A 355 -8.45 4.47 26.90
C GLY A 355 -9.15 3.68 25.81
N LEU A 356 -8.45 3.38 24.71
CA LEU A 356 -8.98 2.61 23.60
C LEU A 356 -9.51 1.25 24.08
N ASP A 357 -10.78 0.97 23.79
CA ASP A 357 -11.39 -0.33 24.10
C ASP A 357 -10.91 -1.34 23.06
N MET A 358 -10.19 -2.37 23.53
CA MET A 358 -9.52 -3.33 22.67
C MET A 358 -9.86 -4.76 23.06
N THR A 359 -10.11 -5.60 22.08
CA THR A 359 -10.36 -7.03 22.23
C THR A 359 -9.36 -7.82 21.40
N VAL A 360 -8.74 -8.84 21.98
CA VAL A 360 -7.89 -9.79 21.27
C VAL A 360 -8.73 -10.96 20.79
N VAL A 361 -8.56 -11.30 19.51
CA VAL A 361 -9.22 -12.43 18.84
C VAL A 361 -8.23 -13.58 18.76
N GLU A 362 -8.53 -14.67 19.44
CA GLU A 362 -7.73 -15.91 19.43
C GLU A 362 -8.07 -16.77 18.20
N ALA A 363 -7.08 -17.59 17.71
CA ALA A 363 -7.21 -18.49 16.58
C ALA A 363 -8.21 -19.64 16.80
#